data_f9a63182115e570bd2c95776a52b1e9c
#
_entry.id   f9a63182115e570bd2c95776a52b1e9c
#
_cell.length_a   1.000
_cell.length_b   1.000
_cell.length_c   1.000
_cell.angle_alpha   90.00
_cell.angle_beta   90.00
_cell.angle_gamma   90.00
#
_symmetry.space_group_name_H-M   'P 1'
#
loop_
_entity.id
_entity.type
_entity.pdbx_description
1 polymer ?
#
loop_
_entity_poly.entity_id
_entity_poly.type
_entity_poly.pdbx_seq_one_letter_code
_entity_poly.pdbx_strand_id
1 'polypeptide(L)'
;DEDLSRGLGDVYKRQEGISARRKRNQGRLRNLEKLRAERQSYISRTGLAKMKLESRTKSGQLVLKADKVSKSFGEKCIIRNFSIQIRKGDRIGIIGPNGIGKSTLLKILLGEVIPDLGTAKLGSNLIVAKFDQMREQLNLENSLWQNLTDDPTMKASGKAGQIMVRGKSKHVAGYLKEFLFSESQLRSPVKSLSGGEKARLLLAKLMARESNLLILDEPTNDLDLETLDLLQEVIAEYEGTVLLISHDRDFLNRTVDTSIILTGHGEFVKIAGSWAVSYTHLTLPTTVF
;
A
#
# COMPACT_ATOMS: atom_id res chain seq x y z
N ASP A 1 -24.94 31.36 -35.64
CA ASP A 1 -25.15 31.63 -34.18
C ASP A 1 -25.48 30.40 -33.35
N GLU A 2 -26.03 29.32 -33.92
CA GLU A 2 -26.32 28.06 -33.16
C GLU A 2 -25.08 27.21 -32.86
N ASP A 3 -24.07 27.26 -33.70
CA ASP A 3 -22.83 26.47 -33.48
C ASP A 3 -21.92 27.05 -32.38
N LEU A 4 -21.96 28.36 -32.16
CA LEU A 4 -21.22 29.03 -31.07
C LEU A 4 -21.83 28.74 -29.69
N SER A 5 -23.16 28.56 -29.65
CA SER A 5 -23.87 28.26 -28.40
C SER A 5 -23.62 26.83 -27.91
N ARG A 6 -23.44 25.83 -28.81
CA ARG A 6 -23.09 24.46 -28.45
C ARG A 6 -21.67 24.33 -27.91
N GLY A 7 -20.72 25.05 -28.49
CA GLY A 7 -19.33 25.04 -28.03
C GLY A 7 -19.14 25.61 -26.62
N LEU A 8 -19.87 26.65 -26.25
CA LEU A 8 -19.82 27.27 -24.92
C LEU A 8 -20.43 26.35 -23.82
N GLY A 9 -21.51 25.63 -24.15
CA GLY A 9 -22.13 24.69 -23.22
C GLY A 9 -21.22 23.51 -22.85
N ASP A 10 -20.42 23.02 -23.79
CA ASP A 10 -19.48 21.92 -23.56
C ASP A 10 -18.23 22.35 -22.78
N VAL A 11 -17.79 23.60 -22.96
CA VAL A 11 -16.69 24.18 -22.16
C VAL A 11 -17.14 24.39 -20.71
N TYR A 12 -18.36 24.86 -20.49
CA TYR A 12 -18.92 25.05 -19.14
C TYR A 12 -19.08 23.70 -18.40
N LYS A 13 -19.60 22.67 -19.08
CA LYS A 13 -19.73 21.32 -18.50
C LYS A 13 -18.37 20.71 -18.15
N ARG A 14 -17.34 20.95 -18.96
CA ARG A 14 -15.96 20.51 -18.65
C ARG A 14 -15.37 21.26 -17.45
N GLN A 15 -15.65 22.56 -17.32
CA GLN A 15 -15.20 23.35 -16.17
C GLN A 15 -15.89 22.96 -14.86
N GLU A 16 -17.19 22.65 -14.89
CA GLU A 16 -17.88 22.11 -13.70
C GLU A 16 -17.35 20.73 -13.30
N GLY A 17 -17.03 19.88 -14.26
CA GLY A 17 -16.40 18.58 -13.99
C GLY A 17 -15.04 18.72 -13.31
N ILE A 18 -14.23 19.70 -13.72
CA ILE A 18 -12.91 19.97 -13.13
C ILE A 18 -13.06 20.56 -11.72
N SER A 19 -14.01 21.45 -11.48
CA SER A 19 -14.25 22.03 -10.16
C SER A 19 -14.81 21.03 -9.15
N ALA A 20 -15.68 20.13 -9.59
CA ALA A 20 -16.20 19.04 -8.76
C ALA A 20 -15.10 18.02 -8.39
N ARG A 21 -14.18 17.71 -9.33
CA ARG A 21 -12.99 16.89 -9.06
C ARG A 21 -12.05 17.55 -8.05
N ARG A 22 -11.75 18.85 -8.19
CA ARG A 22 -10.92 19.60 -7.23
C ARG A 22 -11.52 19.60 -5.82
N LYS A 23 -12.82 19.82 -5.67
CA LYS A 23 -13.51 19.77 -4.37
C LYS A 23 -13.46 18.37 -3.75
N ARG A 24 -13.61 17.31 -4.55
CA ARG A 24 -13.51 15.92 -4.09
C ARG A 24 -12.08 15.60 -3.62
N ASN A 25 -11.06 16.01 -4.37
CA ASN A 25 -9.66 15.82 -3.96
C ASN A 25 -9.31 16.58 -2.69
N GLN A 26 -9.82 17.83 -2.52
CA GLN A 26 -9.63 18.58 -1.28
C GLN A 26 -10.29 17.90 -0.07
N GLY A 27 -11.49 17.33 -0.24
CA GLY A 27 -12.16 16.58 0.82
C GLY A 27 -11.38 15.33 1.22
N ARG A 28 -10.84 14.61 0.24
CA ARG A 28 -9.96 13.44 0.47
C ARG A 28 -8.67 13.80 1.18
N LEU A 29 -8.00 14.87 0.76
CA LEU A 29 -6.79 15.37 1.41
C LEU A 29 -7.05 15.71 2.89
N ARG A 30 -8.13 16.43 3.20
CA ARG A 30 -8.51 16.74 4.59
C ARG A 30 -8.80 15.48 5.41
N ASN A 31 -9.46 14.48 4.82
CA ASN A 31 -9.73 13.22 5.49
C ASN A 31 -8.44 12.44 5.78
N LEU A 32 -7.52 12.41 4.82
CA LEU A 32 -6.17 11.84 4.99
C LEU A 32 -5.38 12.54 6.11
N GLU A 33 -5.39 13.87 6.14
CA GLU A 33 -4.73 14.65 7.18
C GLU A 33 -5.32 14.34 8.57
N LYS A 34 -6.66 14.25 8.65
CA LYS A 34 -7.35 13.88 9.89
C LYS A 34 -6.98 12.48 10.36
N LEU A 35 -7.02 11.49 9.47
CA LEU A 35 -6.63 10.10 9.79
C LEU A 35 -5.17 10.00 10.22
N ARG A 36 -4.29 10.81 9.63
CA ARG A 36 -2.87 10.89 10.03
C ARG A 36 -2.72 11.49 11.42
N ALA A 37 -3.41 12.60 11.69
CA ALA A 37 -3.38 13.27 13.00
C ALA A 37 -3.92 12.34 14.11
N GLU A 38 -5.02 11.65 13.86
CA GLU A 38 -5.59 10.65 14.77
C GLU A 38 -4.61 9.51 15.03
N ARG A 39 -3.93 9.02 13.98
CA ARG A 39 -2.94 7.95 14.08
C ARG A 39 -1.69 8.39 14.82
N GLN A 40 -1.16 9.58 14.54
CA GLN A 40 -0.03 10.15 15.29
C GLN A 40 -0.36 10.31 16.76
N SER A 41 -1.56 10.78 17.10
CA SER A 41 -2.01 10.90 18.47
C SER A 41 -2.15 9.53 19.16
N TYR A 42 -2.57 8.50 18.44
CA TYR A 42 -2.64 7.14 18.93
C TYR A 42 -1.25 6.54 19.21
N ILE A 43 -0.29 6.73 18.29
CA ILE A 43 1.10 6.30 18.46
C ILE A 43 1.75 7.00 19.65
N SER A 44 1.53 8.31 19.80
CA SER A 44 2.04 9.10 20.95
C SER A 44 1.47 8.61 22.29
N ARG A 45 0.16 8.32 22.34
CA ARG A 45 -0.48 7.76 23.54
C ARG A 45 0.00 6.34 23.85
N THR A 46 0.22 5.53 22.82
CA THR A 46 0.72 4.15 22.96
C THR A 46 2.17 4.15 23.44
N GLY A 47 2.98 5.15 23.04
CA GLY A 47 4.35 5.33 23.53
C GLY A 47 4.42 5.60 25.04
N LEU A 48 3.55 6.45 25.56
CA LEU A 48 3.46 6.74 27.01
C LEU A 48 2.82 5.58 27.82
N ALA A 49 1.88 4.85 27.23
CA ALA A 49 1.26 3.67 27.85
C ALA A 49 2.20 2.45 27.87
N LYS A 50 3.13 2.32 26.92
CA LYS A 50 4.12 1.22 26.88
C LYS A 50 5.05 1.22 28.09
N MET A 51 5.37 2.38 28.68
CA MET A 51 6.18 2.43 29.91
C MET A 51 5.47 1.86 31.16
N LYS A 52 4.15 1.67 31.12
CA LYS A 52 3.37 1.11 32.26
C LYS A 52 2.78 -0.30 31.99
N LEU A 53 2.93 -0.85 30.79
CA LEU A 53 2.24 -2.09 30.36
C LEU A 53 3.15 -3.20 29.86
N GLU A 54 4.45 -3.17 30.15
CA GLU A 54 5.37 -4.27 29.78
C GLU A 54 5.12 -5.59 30.51
N SER A 55 4.13 -5.69 31.39
CA SER A 55 3.83 -6.91 32.15
C SER A 55 2.61 -7.72 31.68
N ARG A 56 1.97 -7.36 30.54
CA ARG A 56 0.87 -8.18 29.97
C ARG A 56 1.04 -8.34 28.45
N THR A 57 1.93 -9.24 28.06
CA THR A 57 2.04 -9.76 26.69
C THR A 57 0.77 -10.55 26.34
N LYS A 58 -0.19 -9.92 25.69
CA LYS A 58 -1.24 -10.67 24.97
C LYS A 58 -0.62 -11.24 23.69
N SER A 59 -0.32 -12.54 23.69
CA SER A 59 0.03 -13.32 22.52
C SER A 59 -1.10 -13.18 21.48
N GLY A 60 -0.82 -12.57 20.32
CA GLY A 60 -1.79 -12.40 19.23
C GLY A 60 -1.59 -11.14 18.40
N GLN A 61 -0.69 -10.25 18.78
CA GLN A 61 -0.40 -9.02 18.02
C GLN A 61 0.86 -9.10 17.15
N LEU A 62 1.60 -10.21 17.17
CA LEU A 62 2.82 -10.37 16.41
C LEU A 62 2.49 -10.88 15.01
N VAL A 63 2.77 -10.07 13.99
CA VAL A 63 2.58 -10.41 12.58
C VAL A 63 3.82 -11.10 12.02
N LEU A 64 5.02 -10.61 12.42
CA LEU A 64 6.27 -11.14 11.92
C LEU A 64 7.39 -10.88 12.92
N LYS A 65 8.29 -11.86 13.09
CA LYS A 65 9.52 -11.71 13.86
C LYS A 65 10.70 -12.25 13.07
N ALA A 66 11.71 -11.43 12.85
CA ALA A 66 13.02 -11.83 12.38
C ALA A 66 14.04 -11.62 13.51
N ASP A 67 14.92 -12.60 13.71
CA ASP A 67 15.96 -12.57 14.72
C ASP A 67 17.31 -12.96 14.12
N LYS A 68 18.24 -12.00 14.10
CA LYS A 68 19.62 -12.12 13.61
C LYS A 68 19.74 -12.75 12.22
N VAL A 69 18.80 -12.42 11.33
CA VAL A 69 18.76 -12.96 9.98
C VAL A 69 19.93 -12.45 9.15
N SER A 70 20.64 -13.37 8.50
CA SER A 70 21.68 -13.06 7.52
C SER A 70 21.46 -13.86 6.25
N LYS A 71 21.78 -13.26 5.10
CA LYS A 71 21.66 -13.88 3.78
C LYS A 71 22.72 -13.37 2.84
N SER A 72 23.39 -14.31 2.16
CA SER A 72 24.36 -14.06 1.11
C SER A 72 24.01 -14.83 -0.15
N PHE A 73 24.44 -14.34 -1.30
CA PHE A 73 24.41 -15.06 -2.56
C PHE A 73 25.83 -15.02 -3.14
N GLY A 74 26.49 -16.18 -3.16
CA GLY A 74 27.91 -16.28 -3.42
C GLY A 74 28.70 -15.46 -2.40
N GLU A 75 29.59 -14.60 -2.86
CA GLU A 75 30.40 -13.73 -2.00
C GLU A 75 29.66 -12.45 -1.54
N LYS A 76 28.50 -12.14 -2.15
CA LYS A 76 27.75 -10.92 -1.86
C LYS A 76 26.85 -11.10 -0.64
N CYS A 77 27.19 -10.45 0.46
CA CYS A 77 26.30 -10.34 1.63
C CYS A 77 25.17 -9.33 1.33
N ILE A 78 23.93 -9.81 1.39
CA ILE A 78 22.71 -9.01 1.09
C ILE A 78 22.09 -8.50 2.38
N ILE A 79 22.06 -9.31 3.43
CA ILE A 79 21.48 -8.98 4.73
C ILE A 79 22.40 -9.52 5.80
N ARG A 80 22.73 -8.70 6.81
CA ARG A 80 23.61 -9.05 7.91
C ARG A 80 22.94 -8.75 9.25
N ASN A 81 22.75 -9.77 10.06
CA ASN A 81 22.30 -9.67 11.46
C ASN A 81 20.99 -8.84 11.63
N PHE A 82 20.06 -9.00 10.71
CA PHE A 82 18.79 -8.24 10.70
C PHE A 82 17.82 -8.77 11.76
N SER A 83 17.31 -7.88 12.59
CA SER A 83 16.29 -8.23 13.58
C SER A 83 15.15 -7.22 13.59
N ILE A 84 13.91 -7.70 13.54
CA ILE A 84 12.71 -6.87 13.61
C ILE A 84 11.53 -7.65 14.21
N GLN A 85 10.66 -6.92 14.87
CA GLN A 85 9.33 -7.38 15.24
C GLN A 85 8.29 -6.45 14.62
N ILE A 86 7.35 -7.03 13.89
CA ILE A 86 6.25 -6.33 13.23
C ILE A 86 4.95 -6.75 13.92
N ARG A 87 4.17 -5.78 14.34
CA ARG A 87 2.91 -5.97 15.05
C ARG A 87 1.72 -5.64 14.17
N LYS A 88 0.55 -6.09 14.56
CA LYS A 88 -0.70 -5.75 13.89
C LYS A 88 -0.89 -4.23 13.83
N GLY A 89 -1.16 -3.73 12.64
CA GLY A 89 -1.37 -2.30 12.37
C GLY A 89 -0.10 -1.51 12.07
N ASP A 90 1.10 -2.11 12.19
CA ASP A 90 2.34 -1.43 11.81
C ASP A 90 2.35 -1.12 10.30
N ARG A 91 2.91 0.03 9.95
CA ARG A 91 3.17 0.44 8.56
C ARG A 91 4.66 0.64 8.38
N ILE A 92 5.26 -0.26 7.63
CA ILE A 92 6.71 -0.34 7.51
C ILE A 92 7.11 -0.10 6.06
N GLY A 93 7.96 0.91 5.84
CA GLY A 93 8.63 1.18 4.59
C GLY A 93 10.00 0.51 4.52
N ILE A 94 10.32 -0.12 3.40
CA ILE A 94 11.64 -0.67 3.10
C ILE A 94 12.24 0.16 1.97
N ILE A 95 13.39 0.77 2.24
CA ILE A 95 14.00 1.78 1.38
C ILE A 95 15.44 1.36 1.06
N GLY A 96 15.89 1.68 -0.14
CA GLY A 96 17.28 1.45 -0.55
C GLY A 96 17.42 1.41 -2.07
N PRO A 97 18.64 1.52 -2.62
CA PRO A 97 18.90 1.44 -4.05
C PRO A 97 18.39 0.13 -4.69
N ASN A 98 18.25 0.15 -6.02
CA ASN A 98 17.90 -1.06 -6.75
C ASN A 98 19.00 -2.12 -6.62
N GLY A 99 18.59 -3.40 -6.50
CA GLY A 99 19.52 -4.52 -6.35
C GLY A 99 20.20 -4.64 -4.98
N ILE A 100 19.84 -3.80 -3.99
CA ILE A 100 20.45 -3.83 -2.65
C ILE A 100 19.93 -4.99 -1.78
N GLY A 101 18.78 -5.59 -2.14
CA GLY A 101 18.21 -6.72 -1.41
C GLY A 101 16.84 -6.48 -0.77
N LYS A 102 16.12 -5.38 -1.13
CA LYS A 102 14.78 -5.09 -0.60
C LYS A 102 13.80 -6.24 -0.79
N SER A 103 13.65 -6.73 -2.02
CA SER A 103 12.76 -7.86 -2.32
C SER A 103 13.26 -9.18 -1.71
N THR A 104 14.57 -9.35 -1.56
CA THR A 104 15.15 -10.51 -0.84
C THR A 104 14.78 -10.47 0.64
N LEU A 105 14.92 -9.31 1.29
CA LEU A 105 14.50 -9.12 2.68
C LEU A 105 13.01 -9.45 2.83
N LEU A 106 12.17 -8.90 1.96
CA LEU A 106 10.73 -9.19 1.96
C LEU A 106 10.44 -10.68 1.84
N LYS A 107 11.07 -11.39 0.89
CA LYS A 107 10.91 -12.83 0.70
C LYS A 107 11.35 -13.64 1.92
N ILE A 108 12.42 -13.24 2.60
CA ILE A 108 12.86 -13.89 3.85
C ILE A 108 11.83 -13.64 4.96
N LEU A 109 11.34 -12.42 5.09
CA LEU A 109 10.33 -12.07 6.08
C LEU A 109 9.02 -12.85 5.88
N LEU A 110 8.69 -13.19 4.64
CA LEU A 110 7.53 -14.01 4.28
C LEU A 110 7.78 -15.52 4.34
N GLY A 111 9.01 -15.93 4.63
CA GLY A 111 9.39 -17.36 4.65
C GLY A 111 9.53 -17.99 3.26
N GLU A 112 9.55 -17.21 2.18
CA GLU A 112 9.74 -17.67 0.80
C GLU A 112 11.21 -17.98 0.49
N VAL A 113 12.13 -17.35 1.22
CA VAL A 113 13.58 -17.60 1.14
C VAL A 113 14.11 -17.90 2.53
N ILE A 114 14.83 -19.00 2.66
CA ILE A 114 15.44 -19.40 3.92
C ILE A 114 16.69 -18.56 4.14
N PRO A 115 16.85 -17.92 5.31
CA PRO A 115 18.08 -17.23 5.67
C PRO A 115 19.23 -18.22 5.91
N ASP A 116 20.47 -17.77 5.74
CA ASP A 116 21.66 -18.59 6.02
C ASP A 116 21.92 -18.67 7.53
N LEU A 117 21.62 -17.58 8.26
CA LEU A 117 21.72 -17.51 9.72
C LEU A 117 20.46 -16.81 10.28
N GLY A 118 20.14 -17.11 11.52
CA GLY A 118 19.00 -16.54 12.22
C GLY A 118 17.67 -17.19 11.85
N THR A 119 16.57 -16.57 12.24
CA THR A 119 15.23 -17.10 11.97
C THR A 119 14.26 -15.99 11.60
N ALA A 120 13.37 -16.26 10.65
CA ALA A 120 12.20 -15.43 10.39
C ALA A 120 10.94 -16.27 10.61
N LYS A 121 9.99 -15.77 11.38
CA LYS A 121 8.74 -16.46 11.73
C LYS A 121 7.56 -15.55 11.46
N LEU A 122 6.59 -16.04 10.72
CA LEU A 122 5.29 -15.43 10.54
C LEU A 122 4.38 -15.74 11.73
N GLY A 123 3.53 -14.77 12.07
CA GLY A 123 2.45 -15.00 13.03
C GLY A 123 1.41 -15.98 12.49
N SER A 124 0.55 -16.45 13.39
CA SER A 124 -0.57 -17.33 13.01
C SER A 124 -1.69 -16.53 12.33
N ASN A 125 -2.46 -17.20 11.47
CA ASN A 125 -3.65 -16.68 10.81
C ASN A 125 -3.40 -15.43 9.94
N LEU A 126 -2.25 -15.37 9.26
CA LEU A 126 -1.97 -14.30 8.30
C LEU A 126 -2.60 -14.61 6.96
N ILE A 127 -3.37 -13.63 6.46
CA ILE A 127 -3.91 -13.60 5.12
C ILE A 127 -3.17 -12.49 4.38
N VAL A 128 -2.23 -12.90 3.52
CA VAL A 128 -1.33 -11.96 2.82
C VAL A 128 -1.95 -11.56 1.49
N ALA A 129 -2.00 -10.26 1.22
CA ALA A 129 -2.33 -9.70 -0.07
C ALA A 129 -1.12 -8.98 -0.66
N LYS A 130 -0.69 -9.37 -1.88
CA LYS A 130 0.46 -8.78 -2.58
C LYS A 130 0.00 -8.04 -3.84
N PHE A 131 0.38 -6.79 -4.00
CA PHE A 131 -0.02 -5.95 -5.14
C PHE A 131 0.60 -6.43 -6.46
N ASP A 132 1.87 -6.80 -6.47
CA ASP A 132 2.59 -7.20 -7.70
C ASP A 132 1.99 -8.45 -8.35
N GLN A 133 1.66 -9.47 -7.55
CA GLN A 133 1.06 -10.71 -8.06
C GLN A 133 -0.32 -10.54 -8.69
N MET A 134 -0.95 -9.38 -8.52
CA MET A 134 -2.29 -9.11 -9.06
C MET A 134 -2.27 -8.60 -10.50
N ARG A 135 -1.14 -8.08 -11.00
CA ARG A 135 -1.04 -7.56 -12.37
C ARG A 135 -1.38 -8.62 -13.43
N GLU A 136 -1.01 -9.88 -13.19
CA GLU A 136 -1.30 -11.02 -14.07
C GLU A 136 -2.76 -11.53 -13.97
N GLN A 137 -3.53 -11.04 -13.00
CA GLN A 137 -4.88 -11.54 -12.70
C GLN A 137 -6.00 -10.73 -13.35
N LEU A 138 -5.69 -9.74 -14.18
CA LEU A 138 -6.70 -9.03 -14.95
C LEU A 138 -6.98 -9.76 -16.25
N ASN A 139 -8.22 -10.18 -16.45
CA ASN A 139 -8.66 -10.61 -17.77
C ASN A 139 -8.96 -9.37 -18.62
N LEU A 140 -8.12 -9.14 -19.64
CA LEU A 140 -8.19 -7.96 -20.49
C LEU A 140 -9.44 -7.91 -21.38
N GLU A 141 -10.00 -9.06 -21.72
CA GLU A 141 -11.19 -9.16 -22.56
C GLU A 141 -12.49 -8.95 -21.76
N ASN A 142 -12.47 -9.24 -20.46
CA ASN A 142 -13.60 -9.06 -19.58
C ASN A 142 -13.80 -7.57 -19.25
N SER A 143 -15.06 -7.21 -18.96
CA SER A 143 -15.38 -5.88 -18.42
C SER A 143 -14.81 -5.70 -17.00
N LEU A 144 -14.79 -4.43 -16.52
CA LEU A 144 -14.44 -4.14 -15.14
C LEU A 144 -15.36 -4.89 -14.17
N TRP A 145 -16.64 -4.90 -14.49
CA TRP A 145 -17.66 -5.62 -13.74
C TRP A 145 -17.33 -7.11 -13.62
N GLN A 146 -17.09 -7.77 -14.74
CA GLN A 146 -16.76 -9.20 -14.79
C GLN A 146 -15.45 -9.53 -14.07
N ASN A 147 -14.44 -8.67 -14.17
CA ASN A 147 -13.19 -8.86 -13.44
C ASN A 147 -13.35 -8.89 -11.91
N LEU A 148 -14.42 -8.30 -11.38
CA LEU A 148 -14.76 -8.38 -9.97
C LEU A 148 -15.75 -9.51 -9.67
N THR A 149 -16.78 -9.71 -10.51
CA THR A 149 -17.82 -10.71 -10.24
C THR A 149 -17.38 -12.14 -10.51
N ASP A 150 -16.49 -12.33 -11.50
CA ASP A 150 -16.01 -13.66 -11.88
C ASP A 150 -14.80 -14.11 -11.04
N ASP A 151 -14.31 -13.24 -10.13
CA ASP A 151 -13.20 -13.59 -9.23
C ASP A 151 -13.72 -14.49 -8.08
N PRO A 152 -13.31 -15.76 -8.02
CA PRO A 152 -13.79 -16.71 -7.00
C PRO A 152 -13.55 -16.24 -5.56
N THR A 153 -12.54 -15.39 -5.36
CA THR A 153 -12.18 -14.89 -4.04
C THR A 153 -13.15 -13.83 -3.52
N MET A 154 -13.94 -13.21 -4.41
CA MET A 154 -14.88 -12.15 -4.06
C MET A 154 -16.27 -12.66 -3.70
N LYS A 155 -16.50 -13.98 -3.74
CA LYS A 155 -17.78 -14.61 -3.38
C LYS A 155 -18.98 -13.85 -3.98
N ALA A 156 -18.88 -13.50 -5.28
CA ALA A 156 -19.93 -12.74 -5.96
C ALA A 156 -21.25 -13.49 -5.92
N SER A 157 -22.30 -12.84 -5.47
CA SER A 157 -23.66 -13.35 -5.60
C SER A 157 -24.16 -13.01 -7.00
N GLY A 158 -24.07 -13.96 -7.94
CA GLY A 158 -24.24 -13.75 -9.38
C GLY A 158 -25.55 -13.10 -9.85
N LYS A 159 -26.58 -13.00 -9.00
CA LYS A 159 -27.88 -12.42 -9.38
C LYS A 159 -28.07 -10.94 -9.01
N ALA A 160 -27.26 -10.37 -8.12
CA ALA A 160 -27.53 -9.03 -7.59
C ALA A 160 -26.41 -8.01 -7.86
N GLY A 161 -25.36 -8.35 -8.62
CA GLY A 161 -24.23 -7.43 -8.82
C GLY A 161 -23.55 -7.02 -7.52
N GLN A 162 -23.61 -7.89 -6.51
CA GLN A 162 -22.99 -7.68 -5.21
C GLN A 162 -21.71 -8.52 -5.09
N ILE A 163 -20.70 -7.94 -4.48
CA ILE A 163 -19.44 -8.60 -4.13
C ILE A 163 -19.18 -8.46 -2.63
N MET A 164 -18.46 -9.41 -2.09
CA MET A 164 -17.99 -9.31 -0.70
C MET A 164 -16.70 -8.49 -0.67
N VAL A 165 -16.73 -7.36 0.02
CA VAL A 165 -15.59 -6.50 0.26
C VAL A 165 -15.27 -6.58 1.74
N ARG A 166 -14.19 -7.28 2.09
CA ARG A 166 -13.78 -7.49 3.50
C ARG A 166 -14.94 -7.94 4.41
N GLY A 167 -15.67 -8.94 3.96
CA GLY A 167 -16.79 -9.50 4.72
C GLY A 167 -18.07 -8.67 4.69
N LYS A 168 -18.11 -7.54 3.98
CA LYS A 168 -19.32 -6.72 3.80
C LYS A 168 -19.81 -6.80 2.35
N SER A 169 -21.12 -6.99 2.15
CA SER A 169 -21.70 -6.97 0.80
C SER A 169 -21.75 -5.54 0.28
N LYS A 170 -21.19 -5.31 -0.92
CA LYS A 170 -21.24 -4.03 -1.65
C LYS A 170 -21.69 -4.26 -3.08
N HIS A 171 -22.45 -3.32 -3.63
CA HIS A 171 -22.79 -3.33 -5.06
C HIS A 171 -21.58 -2.96 -5.89
N VAL A 172 -21.26 -3.73 -6.94
CA VAL A 172 -20.07 -3.56 -7.79
C VAL A 172 -19.91 -2.15 -8.33
N ALA A 173 -21.01 -1.55 -8.84
CA ALA A 173 -20.95 -0.19 -9.38
C ALA A 173 -20.60 0.83 -8.29
N GLY A 174 -21.19 0.72 -7.10
CA GLY A 174 -20.87 1.61 -5.97
C GLY A 174 -19.42 1.46 -5.55
N TYR A 175 -18.93 0.21 -5.48
CA TYR A 175 -17.55 -0.07 -5.12
C TYR A 175 -16.55 0.47 -6.16
N LEU A 176 -16.76 0.25 -7.45
CA LEU A 176 -15.89 0.77 -8.50
C LEU A 176 -15.89 2.32 -8.57
N LYS A 177 -17.00 2.96 -8.20
CA LYS A 177 -17.04 4.44 -8.06
C LYS A 177 -16.12 4.96 -6.96
N GLU A 178 -15.93 4.20 -5.88
CA GLU A 178 -14.94 4.54 -4.82
C GLU A 178 -13.52 4.59 -5.42
N PHE A 179 -13.25 3.80 -6.46
CA PHE A 179 -11.99 3.77 -7.20
C PHE A 179 -12.00 4.65 -8.47
N LEU A 180 -12.85 5.68 -8.51
CA LEU A 180 -12.91 6.71 -9.56
C LEU A 180 -13.33 6.21 -10.95
N PHE A 181 -13.97 5.06 -11.05
CA PHE A 181 -14.56 4.61 -12.30
C PHE A 181 -15.95 5.21 -12.54
N SER A 182 -16.20 5.65 -13.78
CA SER A 182 -17.51 6.11 -14.22
C SER A 182 -18.44 4.94 -14.55
N GLU A 183 -19.75 5.15 -14.54
CA GLU A 183 -20.72 4.11 -14.90
C GLU A 183 -20.53 3.58 -16.33
N SER A 184 -20.13 4.43 -17.27
CA SER A 184 -19.87 4.05 -18.64
C SER A 184 -18.69 3.09 -18.79
N GLN A 185 -17.70 3.18 -17.88
CA GLN A 185 -16.53 2.31 -17.88
C GLN A 185 -16.80 0.92 -17.33
N LEU A 186 -17.82 0.76 -16.48
CA LEU A 186 -18.07 -0.51 -15.78
C LEU A 186 -18.24 -1.72 -16.72
N ARG A 187 -18.82 -1.49 -17.89
CA ARG A 187 -19.06 -2.52 -18.90
C ARG A 187 -18.02 -2.54 -20.03
N SER A 188 -17.05 -1.64 -20.00
CA SER A 188 -15.97 -1.58 -20.98
C SER A 188 -14.94 -2.68 -20.70
N PRO A 189 -14.36 -3.30 -21.74
CA PRO A 189 -13.31 -4.29 -21.55
C PRO A 189 -12.05 -3.66 -20.96
N VAL A 190 -11.35 -4.39 -20.09
CA VAL A 190 -10.15 -3.90 -19.39
C VAL A 190 -9.04 -3.52 -20.36
N LYS A 191 -8.98 -4.12 -21.56
CA LYS A 191 -8.00 -3.75 -22.58
C LYS A 191 -8.09 -2.29 -23.02
N SER A 192 -9.29 -1.67 -22.94
CA SER A 192 -9.50 -0.27 -23.31
C SER A 192 -9.04 0.73 -22.26
N LEU A 193 -8.68 0.27 -21.07
CA LEU A 193 -8.20 1.10 -19.98
C LEU A 193 -6.75 1.54 -20.18
N SER A 194 -6.44 2.76 -19.73
CA SER A 194 -5.07 3.25 -19.58
C SER A 194 -4.30 2.44 -18.51
N GLY A 195 -2.98 2.61 -18.45
CA GLY A 195 -2.14 1.97 -17.43
C GLY A 195 -2.57 2.32 -16.02
N GLY A 196 -2.81 3.61 -15.74
CA GLY A 196 -3.29 4.09 -14.44
C GLY A 196 -4.68 3.54 -14.08
N GLU A 197 -5.61 3.46 -15.04
CA GLU A 197 -6.92 2.85 -14.80
C GLU A 197 -6.83 1.35 -14.51
N LYS A 198 -5.95 0.62 -15.21
CA LYS A 198 -5.67 -0.80 -14.89
C LYS A 198 -5.11 -0.95 -13.47
N ALA A 199 -4.19 -0.09 -13.08
CA ALA A 199 -3.64 -0.08 -11.72
C ALA A 199 -4.73 0.22 -10.66
N ARG A 200 -5.65 1.15 -10.93
CA ARG A 200 -6.81 1.41 -10.06
C ARG A 200 -7.74 0.20 -9.94
N LEU A 201 -7.98 -0.52 -11.03
CA LEU A 201 -8.78 -1.75 -10.99
C LEU A 201 -8.10 -2.85 -10.18
N LEU A 202 -6.79 -3.00 -10.33
CA LEU A 202 -5.98 -3.92 -9.52
C LEU A 202 -6.05 -3.57 -8.04
N LEU A 203 -5.95 -2.28 -7.73
CA LEU A 203 -6.10 -1.79 -6.36
C LEU A 203 -7.48 -2.10 -5.80
N ALA A 204 -8.54 -1.89 -6.58
CA ALA A 204 -9.90 -2.26 -6.20
C ALA A 204 -10.01 -3.76 -5.92
N LYS A 205 -9.48 -4.61 -6.79
CA LYS A 205 -9.44 -6.08 -6.57
C LYS A 205 -8.69 -6.45 -5.29
N LEU A 206 -7.51 -5.88 -5.08
CA LEU A 206 -6.68 -6.12 -3.91
C LEU A 206 -7.43 -5.76 -2.62
N MET A 207 -8.06 -4.61 -2.60
CA MET A 207 -8.75 -4.08 -1.42
C MET A 207 -10.10 -4.74 -1.14
N ALA A 208 -10.69 -5.41 -2.13
CA ALA A 208 -11.89 -6.22 -1.91
C ALA A 208 -11.61 -7.51 -1.15
N ARG A 209 -10.39 -8.07 -1.30
CA ARG A 209 -10.00 -9.32 -0.66
C ARG A 209 -9.84 -9.15 0.85
N GLU A 210 -10.23 -10.17 1.59
CA GLU A 210 -9.89 -10.28 3.00
C GLU A 210 -8.38 -10.45 3.14
N SER A 211 -7.77 -9.56 3.90
CA SER A 211 -6.34 -9.63 4.22
C SER A 211 -6.06 -8.91 5.53
N ASN A 212 -5.01 -9.34 6.23
CA ASN A 212 -4.51 -8.69 7.45
C ASN A 212 -3.04 -8.28 7.34
N LEU A 213 -2.38 -8.67 6.24
CA LEU A 213 -1.04 -8.22 5.86
C LEU A 213 -1.06 -7.81 4.38
N LEU A 214 -0.82 -6.53 4.11
CA LEU A 214 -0.74 -5.94 2.78
C LEU A 214 0.72 -5.70 2.41
N ILE A 215 1.12 -6.19 1.24
CA ILE A 215 2.46 -6.06 0.71
C ILE A 215 2.38 -5.28 -0.60
N LEU A 216 3.12 -4.17 -0.66
CA LEU A 216 3.19 -3.30 -1.81
C LEU A 216 4.66 -3.17 -2.22
N ASP A 217 5.04 -3.79 -3.34
CA ASP A 217 6.39 -3.69 -3.89
C ASP A 217 6.37 -2.72 -5.08
N GLU A 218 7.01 -1.55 -4.91
CA GLU A 218 7.07 -0.42 -5.85
C GLU A 218 5.68 -0.07 -6.46
N PRO A 219 4.64 0.13 -5.63
CA PRO A 219 3.29 0.35 -6.12
C PRO A 219 3.12 1.70 -6.82
N THR A 220 4.05 2.62 -6.66
CA THR A 220 4.02 3.97 -7.21
C THR A 220 4.45 4.02 -8.68
N ASN A 221 5.11 2.97 -9.18
CA ASN A 221 5.51 2.88 -10.57
C ASN A 221 4.27 2.84 -11.48
N ASP A 222 4.27 3.68 -12.50
CA ASP A 222 3.22 3.77 -13.53
C ASP A 222 1.86 4.30 -13.02
N LEU A 223 1.79 4.89 -11.82
CA LEU A 223 0.57 5.50 -11.30
C LEU A 223 0.51 6.99 -11.63
N ASP A 224 -0.67 7.45 -12.03
CA ASP A 224 -0.98 8.87 -12.10
C ASP A 224 -1.21 9.46 -10.69
N LEU A 225 -1.18 10.79 -10.57
CA LEU A 225 -1.34 11.47 -9.28
C LEU A 225 -2.68 11.15 -8.59
N GLU A 226 -3.77 11.01 -9.36
CA GLU A 226 -5.08 10.66 -8.80
C GLU A 226 -5.06 9.24 -8.18
N THR A 227 -4.38 8.30 -8.84
CA THR A 227 -4.23 6.93 -8.33
C THR A 227 -3.30 6.86 -7.12
N LEU A 228 -2.24 7.68 -7.09
CA LEU A 228 -1.35 7.79 -5.92
C LEU A 228 -2.09 8.33 -4.70
N ASP A 229 -2.92 9.36 -4.86
CA ASP A 229 -3.74 9.90 -3.79
C ASP A 229 -4.74 8.85 -3.27
N LEU A 230 -5.40 8.14 -4.20
CA LEU A 230 -6.30 7.04 -3.85
C LEU A 230 -5.57 5.93 -3.10
N LEU A 231 -4.37 5.53 -3.53
CA LEU A 231 -3.56 4.51 -2.86
C LEU A 231 -3.19 4.94 -1.43
N GLN A 232 -2.83 6.21 -1.22
CA GLN A 232 -2.55 6.75 0.12
C GLN A 232 -3.79 6.67 1.03
N GLU A 233 -4.97 7.05 0.53
CA GLU A 233 -6.24 6.98 1.25
C GLU A 233 -6.56 5.54 1.65
N VAL A 234 -6.47 4.62 0.69
CA VAL A 234 -6.70 3.19 0.90
C VAL A 234 -5.75 2.59 1.93
N ILE A 235 -4.45 2.93 1.88
CA ILE A 235 -3.48 2.49 2.88
C ILE A 235 -3.81 3.09 4.25
N ALA A 236 -4.23 4.35 4.32
CA ALA A 236 -4.59 5.01 5.58
C ALA A 236 -5.80 4.35 6.26
N GLU A 237 -6.79 3.92 5.49
CA GLU A 237 -8.00 3.25 5.99
C GLU A 237 -7.80 1.75 6.26
N TYR A 238 -6.70 1.17 5.78
CA TYR A 238 -6.45 -0.26 5.96
C TYR A 238 -6.16 -0.60 7.42
N GLU A 239 -6.96 -1.45 8.04
CA GLU A 239 -6.83 -1.83 9.47
C GLU A 239 -5.72 -2.85 9.73
N GLY A 240 -5.22 -3.53 8.69
CA GLY A 240 -4.14 -4.52 8.78
C GLY A 240 -2.74 -3.90 8.83
N THR A 241 -1.74 -4.76 8.79
CA THR A 241 -0.33 -4.40 8.72
C THR A 241 0.09 -4.15 7.26
N VAL A 242 0.95 -3.17 7.02
CA VAL A 242 1.43 -2.82 5.68
C VAL A 242 2.95 -2.92 5.62
N LEU A 243 3.46 -3.66 4.63
CA LEU A 243 4.87 -3.64 4.22
C LEU A 243 4.95 -2.99 2.84
N LEU A 244 5.67 -1.89 2.74
CA LEU A 244 5.77 -1.06 1.55
C LEU A 244 7.22 -0.92 1.12
N ILE A 245 7.54 -1.33 -0.10
CA ILE A 245 8.79 -1.02 -0.77
C ILE A 245 8.49 0.12 -1.74
N SER A 246 9.19 1.22 -1.64
CA SER A 246 9.10 2.32 -2.61
C SER A 246 10.36 3.18 -2.61
N HIS A 247 10.62 3.80 -3.75
CA HIS A 247 11.62 4.84 -3.91
C HIS A 247 11.04 6.25 -3.75
N ASP A 248 9.71 6.38 -3.79
CA ASP A 248 9.02 7.65 -3.63
C ASP A 248 9.01 8.06 -2.15
N ARG A 249 9.85 9.05 -1.83
CA ARG A 249 10.04 9.55 -0.47
C ARG A 249 8.79 10.25 0.07
N ASP A 250 8.09 10.99 -0.76
CA ASP A 250 6.88 11.71 -0.36
C ASP A 250 5.75 10.75 -0.07
N PHE A 251 5.61 9.72 -0.90
CA PHE A 251 4.65 8.64 -0.68
C PHE A 251 4.94 7.89 0.63
N LEU A 252 6.20 7.52 0.88
CA LEU A 252 6.60 6.87 2.14
C LEU A 252 6.36 7.76 3.35
N ASN A 253 6.72 9.04 3.30
CA ASN A 253 6.48 9.98 4.40
C ASN A 253 5.02 10.07 4.80
N ARG A 254 4.14 9.85 3.85
CA ARG A 254 2.68 9.96 4.04
C ARG A 254 2.02 8.65 4.43
N THR A 255 2.68 7.52 4.26
CA THR A 255 2.05 6.19 4.39
C THR A 255 2.63 5.29 5.46
N VAL A 256 3.90 5.50 5.89
CA VAL A 256 4.56 4.61 6.83
C VAL A 256 4.90 5.27 8.17
N ASP A 257 4.91 4.47 9.22
CA ASP A 257 5.23 4.90 10.58
C ASP A 257 6.66 4.51 10.99
N THR A 258 7.26 3.58 10.25
CA THR A 258 8.63 3.10 10.49
C THR A 258 9.30 2.84 9.15
N SER A 259 10.54 3.27 9.00
CA SER A 259 11.35 3.04 7.81
C SER A 259 12.54 2.12 8.11
N ILE A 260 12.79 1.14 7.24
CA ILE A 260 13.98 0.29 7.21
C ILE A 260 14.78 0.69 6.00
N ILE A 261 15.96 1.25 6.21
CA ILE A 261 16.83 1.73 5.15
C ILE A 261 17.98 0.73 4.99
N LEU A 262 18.08 0.13 3.81
CA LEU A 262 19.24 -0.69 3.46
C LEU A 262 20.35 0.22 2.92
N THR A 263 21.52 0.20 3.57
CA THR A 263 22.64 1.09 3.26
C THR A 263 23.70 0.45 2.39
N GLY A 264 23.68 -0.87 2.22
CA GLY A 264 24.64 -1.67 1.48
C GLY A 264 25.41 -2.62 2.39
N HIS A 265 26.16 -3.54 1.79
CA HIS A 265 26.96 -4.57 2.49
C HIS A 265 26.18 -5.36 3.54
N GLY A 266 24.83 -5.47 3.35
CA GLY A 266 23.93 -6.16 4.26
C GLY A 266 23.53 -5.35 5.49
N GLU A 267 23.95 -4.09 5.60
CA GLU A 267 23.62 -3.21 6.72
C GLU A 267 22.27 -2.51 6.52
N PHE A 268 21.65 -2.16 7.63
CA PHE A 268 20.36 -1.46 7.64
C PHE A 268 20.26 -0.52 8.83
N VAL A 269 19.44 0.51 8.65
CA VAL A 269 19.06 1.44 9.72
C VAL A 269 17.54 1.39 9.87
N LYS A 270 17.07 1.21 11.10
CA LYS A 270 15.65 1.30 11.43
C LYS A 270 15.37 2.66 12.05
N ILE A 271 14.43 3.39 11.47
CA ILE A 271 14.04 4.72 11.91
C ILE A 271 12.56 4.71 12.25
N ALA A 272 12.23 5.15 13.46
CA ALA A 272 10.86 5.40 13.86
C ALA A 272 10.44 6.76 13.30
N GLY A 273 9.33 6.78 12.56
CA GLY A 273 8.84 7.97 11.88
C GLY A 273 9.00 7.92 10.36
N SER A 274 8.55 8.99 9.71
CA SER A 274 8.65 9.14 8.27
C SER A 274 10.08 9.50 7.84
N TRP A 275 10.36 9.39 6.54
CA TRP A 275 11.68 9.70 5.93
C TRP A 275 12.21 11.11 6.30
N ALA A 276 11.33 12.10 6.50
CA ALA A 276 11.73 13.46 6.82
C ALA A 276 12.55 13.56 8.12
N VAL A 277 12.26 12.71 9.10
CA VAL A 277 13.01 12.61 10.36
C VAL A 277 14.37 11.93 10.14
N SER A 278 14.50 11.11 9.11
CA SER A 278 15.67 10.30 8.81
C SER A 278 16.86 11.12 8.29
N TYR A 279 16.58 12.18 7.53
CA TYR A 279 17.64 12.98 6.89
C TYR A 279 18.43 13.83 7.88
N THR A 280 17.81 14.24 9.00
CA THR A 280 18.50 15.02 10.05
C THR A 280 19.49 14.19 10.86
N HIS A 281 19.35 12.85 10.85
CA HIS A 281 20.23 11.93 11.59
C HIS A 281 21.28 11.22 10.70
N LEU A 282 21.14 11.27 9.37
CA LEU A 282 22.05 10.62 8.41
C LEU A 282 23.02 11.58 7.71
N THR A 283 23.05 12.86 8.06
CA THR A 283 24.18 13.72 7.70
C THR A 283 25.38 13.24 8.49
N LEU A 284 26.05 12.23 7.95
CA LEU A 284 27.40 11.86 8.33
C LEU A 284 28.27 13.12 8.24
N PRO A 285 29.14 13.35 9.21
CA PRO A 285 30.14 14.43 9.08
C PRO A 285 30.95 14.17 7.82
N THR A 286 30.83 15.06 6.85
CA THR A 286 31.73 15.12 5.72
C THR A 286 33.09 15.41 6.30
N THR A 287 33.85 14.38 6.60
CA THR A 287 35.30 14.56 6.87
C THR A 287 35.91 14.93 5.55
N VAL A 288 36.14 16.20 5.39
CA VAL A 288 37.03 16.78 4.43
C VAL A 288 38.42 16.23 4.74
N PHE A 289 38.99 15.48 3.82
CA PHE A 289 40.41 15.45 3.50
C PHE A 289 40.56 15.18 2.00
#